data_d4e78694746b4a2de2c62be2699817fe
#
_entry.id   d4e78694746b4a2de2c62be2699817fe
#
_cell.length_a   1.000
_cell.length_b   1.000
_cell.length_c   1.000
_cell.angle_alpha   90.00
_cell.angle_beta   90.00
_cell.angle_gamma   90.00
#
_symmetry.space_group_name_H-M   'P 1'
#
loop_
_entity.id
_entity.type
_entity.pdbx_description
1 polymer ?
#
loop_
_entity_poly.entity_id
_entity_poly.type
_entity_poly.pdbx_seq_one_letter_code
_entity_poly.pdbx_strand_id
1 'polypeptide(L)'
;MEDADGRAHVLLMPHDLIHREIIGSDDERIGFIKDLLIDGSDWKVRFLHATQGGFLSLDERHHFLIPIEAVREVAGGFLRVEVGKEKVHGGPKLNPNVRLHPELRGELYEYYGYPNPG
;
A
#
# COMPACT_ATOMS: atom_id res chain seq x y z
N MET A 1 5.64 -19.02 13.08
CA MET A 1 6.80 -18.26 13.54
C MET A 1 6.35 -17.06 14.34
N GLU A 2 7.00 -16.81 15.44
CA GLU A 2 6.69 -15.66 16.27
C GLU A 2 7.82 -14.64 16.20
N ASP A 3 7.48 -13.38 16.36
CA ASP A 3 8.49 -12.35 16.46
C ASP A 3 8.86 -12.12 17.95
N ALA A 4 9.72 -11.14 18.17
CA ALA A 4 10.27 -10.88 19.51
C ALA A 4 9.22 -10.43 20.51
N ASP A 5 8.08 -9.91 20.10
CA ASP A 5 7.03 -9.48 21.01
C ASP A 5 5.94 -10.54 21.20
N GLY A 6 6.18 -11.73 20.72
CA GLY A 6 5.30 -12.88 20.97
C GLY A 6 4.12 -12.99 20.05
N ARG A 7 3.98 -12.10 19.08
CA ARG A 7 2.90 -12.23 18.11
C ARG A 7 3.27 -13.25 17.04
N ALA A 8 2.31 -14.07 16.69
CA ALA A 8 2.52 -14.98 15.58
C ALA A 8 2.63 -14.15 14.30
N HIS A 9 3.74 -14.27 13.64
CA HIS A 9 3.91 -13.69 12.33
C HIS A 9 3.47 -14.69 11.31
N VAL A 10 2.29 -14.49 10.80
CA VAL A 10 1.88 -15.22 9.61
C VAL A 10 2.69 -14.60 8.48
N LEU A 11 3.59 -15.40 7.93
CA LEU A 11 4.31 -14.95 6.74
C LEU A 11 3.35 -15.01 5.58
N LEU A 12 2.60 -13.91 5.40
CA LEU A 12 1.71 -13.81 4.27
C LEU A 12 2.58 -13.63 3.04
N MET A 13 2.46 -14.57 2.13
CA MET A 13 3.08 -14.41 0.83
C MET A 13 2.39 -13.25 0.12
N PRO A 14 3.09 -12.54 -0.77
CA PRO A 14 2.46 -11.42 -1.47
C PRO A 14 1.14 -11.78 -2.13
N HIS A 15 1.00 -12.98 -2.68
CA HIS A 15 -0.24 -13.37 -3.33
C HIS A 15 -1.41 -13.48 -2.35
N ASP A 16 -1.15 -13.66 -1.06
CA ASP A 16 -2.22 -13.73 -0.07
C ASP A 16 -2.85 -12.36 0.18
N LEU A 17 -2.14 -11.29 -0.14
CA LEU A 17 -2.63 -9.92 0.04
C LEU A 17 -3.22 -9.36 -1.24
N ILE A 18 -2.84 -9.89 -2.39
CA ILE A 18 -3.34 -9.42 -3.66
C ILE A 18 -4.85 -9.61 -3.72
N HIS A 19 -5.54 -8.62 -4.23
CA HIS A 19 -6.99 -8.57 -4.39
C HIS A 19 -7.78 -8.28 -3.11
N ARG A 20 -7.13 -8.12 -1.96
CA ARG A 20 -7.86 -7.71 -0.76
C ARG A 20 -8.33 -6.27 -0.90
N GLU A 21 -9.50 -6.00 -0.33
CA GLU A 21 -9.98 -4.63 -0.24
C GLU A 21 -9.12 -3.82 0.71
N ILE A 22 -8.96 -2.54 0.40
CA ILE A 22 -8.31 -1.60 1.31
C ILE A 22 -9.39 -0.67 1.84
N ILE A 23 -9.54 -0.66 3.16
CA ILE A 23 -10.53 0.17 3.86
C ILE A 23 -9.79 1.27 4.60
N GLY A 24 -10.24 2.50 4.43
CA GLY A 24 -9.62 3.64 5.07
C GLY A 24 -10.09 3.87 6.50
N SER A 25 -9.52 4.87 7.15
CA SER A 25 -9.89 5.27 8.50
C SER A 25 -11.33 5.81 8.58
N ASP A 26 -11.88 6.19 7.46
CA ASP A 26 -13.26 6.68 7.33
C ASP A 26 -14.26 5.55 7.02
N ASP A 27 -13.80 4.30 7.09
CA ASP A 27 -14.59 3.10 6.75
C ASP A 27 -15.01 3.02 5.28
N GLU A 28 -14.42 3.84 4.44
CA GLU A 28 -14.69 3.81 3.01
C GLU A 28 -13.70 2.92 2.30
N ARG A 29 -14.17 2.19 1.29
CA ARG A 29 -13.27 1.38 0.47
C ARG A 29 -12.44 2.30 -0.41
N ILE A 30 -11.11 2.15 -0.29
CA ILE A 30 -10.16 2.91 -1.11
C ILE A 30 -9.96 2.23 -2.45
N GLY A 31 -9.83 0.91 -2.43
CA GLY A 31 -9.59 0.11 -3.62
C GLY A 31 -9.19 -1.29 -3.25
N PHE A 32 -8.43 -1.92 -4.13
CA PHE A 32 -7.95 -3.29 -3.95
C PHE A 32 -6.44 -3.31 -4.08
N ILE A 33 -5.79 -4.24 -3.39
CA ILE A 33 -4.36 -4.42 -3.51
C ILE A 33 -4.06 -5.11 -4.84
N LYS A 34 -3.29 -4.43 -5.69
CA LYS A 34 -2.83 -5.01 -6.95
C LYS A 34 -1.45 -5.63 -6.78
N ASP A 35 -0.58 -5.00 -6.00
CA ASP A 35 0.79 -5.43 -5.88
C ASP A 35 1.41 -4.86 -4.61
N LEU A 36 2.60 -5.36 -4.26
CA LEU A 36 3.40 -4.86 -3.16
C LEU A 36 4.73 -4.41 -3.73
N LEU A 37 5.14 -3.19 -3.38
CA LEU A 37 6.42 -2.66 -3.84
C LEU A 37 7.47 -2.90 -2.78
N ILE A 38 8.50 -3.63 -3.17
CA ILE A 38 9.57 -4.07 -2.29
C ILE A 38 10.83 -3.26 -2.57
N ASP A 39 11.47 -2.80 -1.50
CA ASP A 39 12.76 -2.15 -1.59
C ASP A 39 13.82 -3.21 -1.87
N GLY A 40 14.51 -3.11 -3.00
CA GLY A 40 15.50 -4.09 -3.39
C GLY A 40 16.74 -4.11 -2.52
N SER A 41 16.97 -3.06 -1.71
CA SER A 41 18.16 -3.02 -0.85
C SER A 41 18.01 -3.84 0.42
N ASP A 42 16.80 -3.96 0.96
CA ASP A 42 16.54 -4.69 2.21
C ASP A 42 15.42 -5.69 2.11
N TRP A 43 14.83 -5.85 0.94
CA TRP A 43 13.75 -6.79 0.65
C TRP A 43 12.49 -6.56 1.48
N LYS A 44 12.30 -5.35 1.97
CA LYS A 44 11.10 -5.01 2.74
C LYS A 44 10.04 -4.37 1.88
N VAL A 45 8.79 -4.69 2.17
CA VAL A 45 7.66 -4.03 1.52
C VAL A 45 7.62 -2.58 1.99
N ARG A 46 7.55 -1.66 1.04
CA ARG A 46 7.47 -0.23 1.34
C ARG A 46 6.11 0.37 1.03
N PHE A 47 5.46 -0.11 -0.02
CA PHE A 47 4.18 0.44 -0.44
C PHE A 47 3.22 -0.64 -0.87
N LEU A 48 1.94 -0.37 -0.66
CA LEU A 48 0.87 -1.11 -1.28
C LEU A 48 0.53 -0.41 -2.59
N HIS A 49 0.49 -1.16 -3.67
CA HIS A 49 0.00 -0.65 -4.94
C HIS A 49 -1.49 -0.98 -5.01
N ALA A 50 -2.32 0.04 -4.89
CA ALA A 50 -3.76 -0.11 -4.88
C ALA A 50 -4.35 0.34 -6.20
N THR A 51 -5.44 -0.30 -6.61
CA THR A 51 -6.20 0.14 -7.77
C THR A 51 -7.65 0.33 -7.36
N GLN A 52 -8.25 1.41 -7.85
CA GLN A 52 -9.65 1.70 -7.60
C GLN A 52 -10.56 0.88 -8.50
N GLY A 53 -10.16 0.67 -9.74
CA GLY A 53 -10.95 -0.03 -10.73
C GLY A 53 -10.49 -1.48 -10.94
N GLY A 54 -10.77 -2.00 -12.12
CA GLY A 54 -10.34 -3.34 -12.48
C GLY A 54 -8.83 -3.45 -12.57
N PHE A 55 -8.31 -4.67 -12.38
CA PHE A 55 -6.87 -4.90 -12.37
C PHE A 55 -6.21 -4.67 -13.72
N LEU A 56 -6.99 -4.63 -14.78
CA LEU A 56 -6.48 -4.40 -16.13
C LEU A 56 -6.41 -2.93 -16.52
N SER A 57 -6.86 -2.03 -15.63
CA SER A 57 -6.79 -0.61 -15.91
C SER A 57 -5.33 -0.15 -15.93
N LEU A 58 -4.96 0.57 -16.99
CA LEU A 58 -3.64 1.17 -17.12
C LEU A 58 -3.65 2.68 -16.89
N ASP A 59 -4.81 3.22 -16.54
CA ASP A 59 -4.96 4.65 -16.28
C ASP A 59 -4.40 4.97 -14.90
N GLU A 60 -3.36 5.79 -14.84
CA GLU A 60 -2.72 6.13 -13.57
C GLU A 60 -3.66 6.80 -12.58
N ARG A 61 -4.79 7.37 -13.03
CA ARG A 61 -5.78 7.96 -12.13
C ARG A 61 -6.45 6.92 -11.24
N HIS A 62 -6.31 5.65 -11.58
CA HIS A 62 -6.90 4.54 -10.84
C HIS A 62 -5.87 3.76 -10.02
N HIS A 63 -4.62 4.22 -10.00
CA HIS A 63 -3.54 3.54 -9.28
C HIS A 63 -2.94 4.46 -8.24
N PHE A 64 -2.82 3.94 -7.02
CA PHE A 64 -2.34 4.70 -5.87
C PHE A 64 -1.27 3.91 -5.13
N LEU A 65 -0.40 4.63 -4.44
CA LEU A 65 0.58 4.01 -3.56
C LEU A 65 0.27 4.43 -2.12
N ILE A 66 0.26 3.44 -1.23
CA ILE A 66 0.03 3.67 0.19
C ILE A 66 1.22 3.12 0.94
N PRO A 67 1.90 3.93 1.78
CA PRO A 67 3.04 3.44 2.55
C PRO A 67 2.62 2.30 3.46
N ILE A 68 3.48 1.30 3.60
CA ILE A 68 3.18 0.15 4.46
C ILE A 68 2.97 0.58 5.92
N GLU A 69 3.58 1.70 6.31
CA GLU A 69 3.42 2.24 7.65
C GLU A 69 1.97 2.61 7.98
N ALA A 70 1.14 2.83 6.97
CA ALA A 70 -0.26 3.18 7.19
C ALA A 70 -1.14 1.98 7.55
N VAL A 71 -0.63 0.77 7.39
CA VAL A 71 -1.42 -0.43 7.65
C VAL A 71 -1.65 -0.58 9.15
N ARG A 72 -2.90 -0.81 9.54
CA ARG A 72 -3.30 -0.97 10.93
C ARG A 72 -3.85 -2.35 11.23
N GLU A 73 -4.47 -3.00 10.25
CA GLU A 73 -5.08 -4.30 10.45
C GLU A 73 -5.07 -5.09 9.15
N VAL A 74 -4.75 -6.37 9.24
CA VAL A 74 -4.85 -7.29 8.11
C VAL A 74 -5.86 -8.35 8.50
N ALA A 75 -6.99 -8.38 7.82
CA ALA A 75 -8.05 -9.34 8.06
C ALA A 75 -8.20 -10.28 6.86
N GLY A 76 -9.09 -11.24 6.98
CA GLY A 76 -9.24 -12.28 5.96
C GLY A 76 -9.59 -11.77 4.57
N GLY A 77 -10.46 -10.75 4.49
CA GLY A 77 -10.91 -10.23 3.21
C GLY A 77 -10.52 -8.79 2.94
N PHE A 78 -9.97 -8.10 3.94
CA PHE A 78 -9.64 -6.69 3.78
C PHE A 78 -8.41 -6.33 4.59
N LEU A 79 -7.88 -5.14 4.29
CA LEU A 79 -6.76 -4.56 5.00
C LEU A 79 -7.15 -3.12 5.35
N ARG A 80 -6.99 -2.75 6.62
CA ARG A 80 -7.35 -1.41 7.07
C ARG A 80 -6.11 -0.55 7.20
N VAL A 81 -6.23 0.69 6.69
CA VAL A 81 -5.15 1.68 6.80
C VAL A 81 -5.64 2.87 7.62
N GLU A 82 -4.68 3.62 8.17
CA GLU A 82 -5.02 4.76 9.04
C GLU A 82 -5.34 6.05 8.29
N VAL A 83 -5.33 6.01 6.97
CA VAL A 83 -5.64 7.18 6.15
C VAL A 83 -6.99 6.99 5.47
N GLY A 84 -7.65 8.10 5.16
CA GLY A 84 -8.95 8.05 4.53
C GLY A 84 -8.88 7.97 3.03
N LYS A 85 -10.02 7.66 2.43
CA LYS A 85 -10.16 7.52 0.98
C LYS A 85 -9.76 8.79 0.23
N GLU A 86 -10.22 9.95 0.72
CA GLU A 86 -9.89 11.20 0.05
C GLU A 86 -8.39 11.50 0.08
N LYS A 87 -7.73 11.17 1.18
CA LYS A 87 -6.29 11.36 1.31
C LYS A 87 -5.56 10.55 0.25
N VAL A 88 -5.93 9.29 0.11
CA VAL A 88 -5.27 8.40 -0.87
C VAL A 88 -5.57 8.85 -2.30
N HIS A 89 -6.83 9.11 -2.61
CA HIS A 89 -7.22 9.49 -3.96
C HIS A 89 -6.71 10.86 -4.38
N GLY A 90 -6.41 11.73 -3.42
CA GLY A 90 -5.87 13.06 -3.68
C GLY A 90 -4.35 13.12 -3.75
N GLY A 91 -3.67 12.02 -3.48
CA GLY A 91 -2.22 12.00 -3.42
C GLY A 91 -1.55 11.70 -4.75
N PRO A 92 -0.21 11.58 -4.70
CA PRO A 92 0.55 11.21 -5.89
C PRO A 92 0.07 9.92 -6.48
N LYS A 93 0.02 9.85 -7.80
CA LYS A 93 -0.45 8.68 -8.52
C LYS A 93 0.71 7.87 -9.07
N LEU A 94 0.49 6.57 -9.21
CA LEU A 94 1.46 5.69 -9.83
C LEU A 94 1.05 5.41 -11.26
N ASN A 95 1.96 5.67 -12.20
CA ASN A 95 1.80 5.17 -13.54
C ASN A 95 2.19 3.69 -13.53
N PRO A 96 1.27 2.76 -13.80
CA PRO A 96 1.57 1.33 -13.67
C PRO A 96 2.63 0.83 -14.64
N ASN A 97 2.98 1.63 -15.64
CA ASN A 97 3.98 1.27 -16.63
C ASN A 97 5.37 1.84 -16.33
N VAL A 98 5.52 2.55 -15.22
CA VAL A 98 6.76 3.25 -14.87
C VAL A 98 7.21 2.81 -13.48
N ARG A 99 8.52 2.66 -13.32
CA ARG A 99 9.10 2.28 -12.04
C ARG A 99 8.96 3.42 -11.04
N LEU A 100 8.91 3.05 -9.75
CA LEU A 100 8.92 4.02 -8.67
C LEU A 100 10.29 4.72 -8.63
N HIS A 101 10.27 6.03 -8.83
CA HIS A 101 11.48 6.84 -8.73
C HIS A 101 11.74 7.26 -7.29
N PRO A 102 13.01 7.48 -6.90
CA PRO A 102 13.31 7.98 -5.55
C PRO A 102 12.60 9.29 -5.24
N GLU A 103 12.41 10.15 -6.23
CA GLU A 103 11.71 11.42 -6.03
C GLU A 103 10.23 11.20 -5.70
N LEU A 104 9.57 10.33 -6.42
CA LEU A 104 8.18 9.99 -6.12
C LEU A 104 8.06 9.33 -4.75
N ARG A 105 9.01 8.48 -4.42
CA ARG A 105 9.06 7.83 -3.11
C ARG A 105 9.13 8.88 -2.00
N GLY A 106 10.02 9.87 -2.15
CA GLY A 106 10.12 10.96 -1.18
C GLY A 106 8.83 11.77 -1.08
N GLU A 107 8.21 12.07 -2.22
CA GLU A 107 6.93 12.78 -2.24
C GLU A 107 5.84 12.01 -1.51
N LEU A 108 5.81 10.69 -1.68
CA LEU A 108 4.81 9.85 -1.03
C LEU A 108 4.97 9.86 0.48
N TYR A 109 6.19 9.70 0.98
CA TYR A 109 6.41 9.73 2.42
C TYR A 109 6.07 11.09 3.00
N GLU A 110 6.44 12.17 2.31
CA GLU A 110 6.10 13.51 2.74
C GLU A 110 4.60 13.73 2.74
N TYR A 111 3.93 13.30 1.68
CA TYR A 111 2.48 13.48 1.55
C TYR A 111 1.74 12.76 2.67
N TYR A 112 2.13 11.55 3.00
CA TYR A 112 1.46 10.76 4.03
C TYR A 112 1.97 11.06 5.44
N GLY A 113 3.05 11.80 5.58
CA GLY A 113 3.56 12.21 6.87
C GLY A 113 4.40 11.15 7.59
N TYR A 114 5.02 10.25 6.85
CA TYR A 114 5.90 9.25 7.42
C TYR A 114 7.36 9.54 7.10
N PRO A 115 8.29 9.18 8.01
CA PRO A 115 9.70 9.33 7.71
C PRO A 115 10.11 8.46 6.52
N ASN A 116 10.89 9.04 5.60
CA ASN A 116 11.45 8.29 4.50
C ASN A 116 12.56 7.39 5.03
N PRO A 117 12.44 6.06 4.89
CA PRO A 117 13.44 5.15 5.48
C PRO A 117 14.78 5.11 4.76
N GLY A 118 14.92 5.83 3.68
CA GLY A 118 16.20 5.85 3.02
C GLY A 118 16.09 6.20 1.57
#